data_58bac78d5fa8ffaa50b0d7d99cb43edd
#
_entry.id   58bac78d5fa8ffaa50b0d7d99cb43edd
#
_cell.length_a   1.000
_cell.length_b   1.000
_cell.length_c   1.000
_cell.angle_alpha   90.00
_cell.angle_beta   90.00
_cell.angle_gamma   90.00
#
_symmetry.space_group_name_H-M   'P 1'
#
loop_
_entity.id
_entity.type
_entity.pdbx_description
1 polymer ?
#
loop_
_entity_poly.entity_id
_entity_poly.type
_entity_poly.pdbx_seq_one_letter_code
_entity_poly.pdbx_strand_id
1 'polypeptide(L)'
;MRAYERLLNYVKVYTTSDPVSDTHPTTARQFDLARMLVKELQDLGLADAHVDEHCYVYATLPATPGHEAAKGLGFIAHMDTSPDAPGENVKPQIHENYDGGDVVLPGTGAVLSTRQFPFLAKLKGQTLITTDGTTLLGADDKAGVAEIMTMLEILQKENRPHGKICVGFTPDEEVGQGADLFDVEHFGAAYAYTVDGDEAGEISYENFNAAAAFVTVHGFSVHPGSAKNAMKNAQNIAIEFHNALPYYDRPEYTENREGFYHLCSMEGDVTGAKLGYIVRDHSAESFAARKETMRHIAKLLNEKYGEGTVELELKDSYFSMLEKIKPHCHRVENARAAIRKVGLEPLETPIRGGTDGATLSYMGLPCPNLGTGGFNYHGPCEGITVEAMDKATEILLNLADIYKDVQ
;
A
#
# COMPACT_ATOMS: atom_id res chain seq x y z
N MET A 1 15.21 -21.41 -5.82
CA MET A 1 14.26 -20.80 -6.80
C MET A 1 14.54 -19.30 -6.80
N ARG A 2 14.54 -18.61 -7.95
CA ARG A 2 14.66 -17.14 -7.99
C ARG A 2 13.31 -16.49 -7.64
N ALA A 3 13.32 -15.24 -7.21
CA ALA A 3 12.10 -14.53 -6.78
C ALA A 3 11.05 -14.47 -7.90
N TYR A 4 11.42 -14.15 -9.13
CA TYR A 4 10.48 -14.13 -10.25
C TYR A 4 9.80 -15.48 -10.54
N GLU A 5 10.50 -16.61 -10.32
CA GLU A 5 9.91 -17.95 -10.52
C GLU A 5 8.82 -18.23 -9.46
N ARG A 6 9.00 -17.72 -8.23
CA ARG A 6 7.97 -17.75 -7.19
C ARG A 6 6.81 -16.83 -7.57
N LEU A 7 7.09 -15.59 -7.95
CA LEU A 7 6.08 -14.63 -8.39
C LEU A 7 5.18 -15.24 -9.46
N LEU A 8 5.75 -15.87 -10.52
CA LEU A 8 4.98 -16.53 -11.59
C LEU A 8 4.06 -17.66 -11.09
N ASN A 9 4.32 -18.24 -9.93
CA ASN A 9 3.45 -19.21 -9.29
C ASN A 9 2.38 -18.51 -8.41
N TYR A 10 2.78 -17.52 -7.62
CA TYR A 10 1.90 -16.84 -6.68
C TYR A 10 0.82 -15.99 -7.38
N VAL A 11 1.15 -15.32 -8.49
CA VAL A 11 0.17 -14.51 -9.25
C VAL A 11 -0.97 -15.34 -9.85
N LYS A 12 -0.80 -16.65 -10.00
CA LYS A 12 -1.86 -17.56 -10.48
C LYS A 12 -2.91 -17.87 -9.43
N VAL A 13 -2.59 -17.63 -8.16
CA VAL A 13 -3.54 -17.80 -7.06
C VAL A 13 -4.39 -16.55 -6.97
N TYR A 14 -5.70 -16.70 -7.06
CA TYR A 14 -6.64 -15.57 -6.99
C TYR A 14 -6.83 -15.13 -5.53
N THR A 15 -6.47 -13.89 -5.21
CA THR A 15 -6.45 -13.37 -3.83
C THR A 15 -7.07 -11.97 -3.69
N THR A 16 -7.76 -11.45 -4.71
CA THR A 16 -8.34 -10.10 -4.65
C THR A 16 -9.24 -9.94 -3.43
N SER A 17 -9.00 -8.89 -2.66
CA SER A 17 -9.79 -8.46 -1.51
C SER A 17 -11.12 -7.82 -1.92
N ASP A 18 -12.04 -7.60 -0.97
CA ASP A 18 -13.37 -7.05 -1.22
C ASP A 18 -13.65 -5.86 -0.30
N PRO A 19 -13.71 -4.62 -0.82
CA PRO A 19 -13.89 -3.42 0.00
C PRO A 19 -15.27 -3.27 0.63
N VAL A 20 -16.25 -4.10 0.24
CA VAL A 20 -17.62 -4.07 0.79
C VAL A 20 -17.88 -5.21 1.78
N SER A 21 -16.93 -6.09 2.01
CA SER A 21 -17.03 -7.21 2.94
C SER A 21 -16.87 -6.77 4.38
N ASP A 22 -17.69 -7.34 5.28
CA ASP A 22 -17.58 -7.14 6.73
C ASP A 22 -16.75 -8.25 7.43
N THR A 23 -16.15 -9.17 6.66
CA THR A 23 -15.33 -10.27 7.21
C THR A 23 -13.83 -9.93 7.15
N HIS A 24 -13.03 -10.61 7.98
CA HIS A 24 -11.57 -10.57 7.92
C HIS A 24 -11.01 -12.02 7.92
N PRO A 25 -10.31 -12.47 6.84
CA PRO A 25 -10.07 -11.71 5.62
C PRO A 25 -11.36 -11.39 4.87
N THR A 26 -11.32 -10.31 4.09
CA THR A 26 -12.49 -9.85 3.30
C THR A 26 -12.93 -10.87 2.27
N THR A 27 -12.00 -11.74 1.83
CA THR A 27 -12.29 -12.86 0.93
C THR A 27 -11.57 -14.13 1.39
N ALA A 28 -12.32 -15.23 1.49
CA ALA A 28 -11.76 -16.53 1.91
C ALA A 28 -10.71 -17.11 0.94
N ARG A 29 -10.68 -16.63 -0.32
CA ARG A 29 -9.72 -17.06 -1.35
C ARG A 29 -8.27 -16.73 -0.99
N GLN A 30 -8.03 -15.75 -0.15
CA GLN A 30 -6.68 -15.39 0.32
C GLN A 30 -6.03 -16.53 1.10
N PHE A 31 -6.79 -17.38 1.78
CA PHE A 31 -6.29 -18.59 2.44
C PHE A 31 -5.62 -19.57 1.47
N ASP A 32 -5.93 -19.54 0.17
CA ASP A 32 -5.32 -20.47 -0.77
C ASP A 32 -3.84 -20.17 -0.96
N LEU A 33 -3.49 -18.89 -1.09
CA LEU A 33 -2.08 -18.46 -1.12
C LEU A 33 -1.43 -18.65 0.27
N ALA A 34 -2.11 -18.25 1.35
CA ALA A 34 -1.58 -18.41 2.71
C ALA A 34 -1.17 -19.86 3.01
N ARG A 35 -2.01 -20.85 2.69
CA ARG A 35 -1.69 -22.27 2.88
C ARG A 35 -0.55 -22.75 2.00
N MET A 36 -0.45 -22.25 0.77
CA MET A 36 0.67 -22.53 -0.14
C MET A 36 1.98 -22.00 0.45
N LEU A 37 1.99 -20.78 0.99
CA LEU A 37 3.17 -20.16 1.62
C LEU A 37 3.57 -20.88 2.90
N VAL A 38 2.61 -21.24 3.76
CA VAL A 38 2.89 -22.06 4.95
C VAL A 38 3.59 -23.37 4.59
N LYS A 39 3.07 -24.05 3.56
CA LYS A 39 3.70 -25.30 3.11
C LYS A 39 5.13 -25.06 2.60
N GLU A 40 5.36 -24.03 1.82
CA GLU A 40 6.70 -23.70 1.28
C GLU A 40 7.66 -23.30 2.41
N LEU A 41 7.22 -22.52 3.42
CA LEU A 41 7.98 -22.19 4.60
C LEU A 41 8.38 -23.43 5.41
N GLN A 42 7.45 -24.37 5.58
CA GLN A 42 7.73 -25.65 6.25
C GLN A 42 8.72 -26.52 5.45
N ASP A 43 8.57 -26.57 4.12
CA ASP A 43 9.49 -27.26 3.22
C ASP A 43 10.90 -26.62 3.26
N LEU A 44 11.00 -25.32 3.53
CA LEU A 44 12.25 -24.59 3.83
C LEU A 44 12.76 -24.82 5.28
N GLY A 45 12.06 -25.58 6.12
CA GLY A 45 12.49 -25.92 7.47
C GLY A 45 12.03 -24.96 8.57
N LEU A 46 11.17 -23.98 8.29
CA LEU A 46 10.53 -23.13 9.29
C LEU A 46 9.34 -23.90 9.89
N ALA A 47 9.61 -24.75 10.88
CA ALA A 47 8.63 -25.71 11.41
C ALA A 47 7.45 -25.05 12.15
N ASP A 48 7.59 -23.81 12.62
CA ASP A 48 6.55 -23.02 13.27
C ASP A 48 5.61 -22.30 12.29
N ALA A 49 5.89 -22.39 10.98
CA ALA A 49 5.08 -21.72 9.98
C ALA A 49 3.62 -22.15 10.03
N HIS A 50 2.72 -21.21 10.18
CA HIS A 50 1.28 -21.43 10.25
C HIS A 50 0.51 -20.23 9.68
N VAL A 51 -0.75 -20.44 9.38
CA VAL A 51 -1.74 -19.41 9.09
C VAL A 51 -2.77 -19.42 10.21
N ASP A 52 -3.10 -18.24 10.73
CA ASP A 52 -4.12 -18.09 11.76
C ASP A 52 -5.55 -18.02 11.20
N GLU A 53 -6.53 -17.83 12.06
CA GLU A 53 -7.95 -17.75 11.72
C GLU A 53 -8.32 -16.50 10.92
N HIS A 54 -7.46 -15.47 10.96
CA HIS A 54 -7.60 -14.19 10.26
C HIS A 54 -6.78 -14.12 8.97
N CYS A 55 -6.19 -15.25 8.54
CA CYS A 55 -5.37 -15.36 7.33
C CYS A 55 -3.98 -14.72 7.42
N TYR A 56 -3.48 -14.39 8.60
CA TYR A 56 -2.07 -14.00 8.76
C TYR A 56 -1.17 -15.22 8.73
N VAL A 57 -0.11 -15.15 7.95
CA VAL A 57 0.94 -16.17 7.95
C VAL A 57 2.10 -15.70 8.83
N TYR A 58 2.52 -16.54 9.75
CA TYR A 58 3.68 -16.29 10.60
C TYR A 58 4.69 -17.44 10.49
N ALA A 59 5.98 -17.08 10.50
CA ALA A 59 7.07 -18.04 10.55
C ALA A 59 8.33 -17.42 11.14
N THR A 60 9.18 -18.25 11.73
CA THR A 60 10.46 -17.84 12.29
C THR A 60 11.60 -18.68 11.72
N LEU A 61 12.64 -18.03 11.18
CA LEU A 61 13.92 -18.63 10.91
C LEU A 61 14.82 -18.37 12.14
N PRO A 62 15.17 -19.40 12.92
CA PRO A 62 16.04 -19.23 14.10
C PRO A 62 17.41 -18.67 13.73
N ALA A 63 18.03 -17.92 14.64
CA ALA A 63 19.37 -17.40 14.43
C ALA A 63 20.39 -18.52 14.18
N THR A 64 21.39 -18.24 13.36
CA THR A 64 22.54 -19.12 13.18
C THR A 64 23.43 -19.14 14.44
N PRO A 65 24.19 -20.24 14.68
CA PRO A 65 25.07 -20.35 15.85
C PRO A 65 26.01 -19.15 16.01
N GLY A 66 25.99 -18.53 17.19
CA GLY A 66 26.77 -17.34 17.54
C GLY A 66 26.03 -16.02 17.35
N HIS A 67 24.81 -16.00 16.79
CA HIS A 67 23.99 -14.81 16.56
C HIS A 67 22.66 -14.83 17.34
N GLU A 68 22.51 -15.73 18.32
CA GLU A 68 21.27 -15.93 19.09
C GLU A 68 20.92 -14.74 20.00
N ALA A 69 21.90 -13.88 20.31
CA ALA A 69 21.70 -12.69 21.12
C ALA A 69 21.11 -11.51 20.29
N ALA A 70 21.13 -11.61 18.97
CA ALA A 70 20.57 -10.58 18.10
C ALA A 70 19.05 -10.50 18.24
N LYS A 71 18.51 -9.27 18.26
CA LYS A 71 17.07 -9.05 18.25
C LYS A 71 16.47 -9.47 16.91
N GLY A 72 15.23 -9.95 16.96
CA GLY A 72 14.52 -10.40 15.75
C GLY A 72 14.33 -9.29 14.72
N LEU A 73 14.63 -9.61 13.46
CA LEU A 73 14.36 -8.78 12.29
C LEU A 73 13.14 -9.34 11.55
N GLY A 74 12.14 -8.51 11.32
CA GLY A 74 10.90 -8.88 10.64
C GLY A 74 10.86 -8.40 9.19
N PHE A 75 10.29 -9.23 8.31
CA PHE A 75 9.91 -8.86 6.96
C PHE A 75 8.43 -9.19 6.75
N ILE A 76 7.69 -8.25 6.18
CA ILE A 76 6.24 -8.34 6.03
C ILE A 76 5.88 -7.96 4.58
N ALA A 77 4.92 -8.67 3.99
CA ALA A 77 4.37 -8.41 2.66
C ALA A 77 2.90 -8.82 2.64
N HIS A 78 2.08 -8.24 1.75
CA HIS A 78 0.68 -8.63 1.68
C HIS A 78 0.40 -9.66 0.58
N MET A 79 -0.66 -10.44 0.79
CA MET A 79 -1.02 -11.56 -0.09
C MET A 79 -2.16 -11.24 -1.04
N ASP A 80 -3.01 -10.29 -0.68
CA ASP A 80 -4.15 -9.91 -1.51
C ASP A 80 -3.71 -9.07 -2.72
N THR A 81 -4.63 -8.82 -3.60
CA THR A 81 -4.45 -7.93 -4.75
C THR A 81 -5.62 -6.95 -4.81
N SER A 82 -5.35 -5.78 -5.40
CA SER A 82 -6.32 -4.71 -5.54
C SER A 82 -7.61 -5.15 -6.24
N PRO A 83 -8.79 -4.68 -5.77
CA PRO A 83 -10.06 -4.83 -6.48
C PRO A 83 -10.23 -3.88 -7.67
N ASP A 84 -9.31 -2.95 -7.91
CA ASP A 84 -9.42 -1.92 -8.97
C ASP A 84 -9.34 -2.50 -10.38
N ALA A 85 -8.71 -3.67 -10.53
CA ALA A 85 -8.65 -4.41 -11.79
C ALA A 85 -8.89 -5.91 -11.56
N PRO A 86 -9.33 -6.67 -12.59
CA PRO A 86 -9.48 -8.12 -12.46
C PRO A 86 -8.18 -8.79 -12.02
N GLY A 87 -8.23 -9.64 -11.00
CA GLY A 87 -7.07 -10.39 -10.45
C GLY A 87 -7.21 -11.92 -10.59
N GLU A 88 -8.22 -12.40 -11.33
CA GLU A 88 -8.44 -13.83 -11.56
C GLU A 88 -7.87 -14.28 -12.92
N ASN A 89 -7.27 -15.48 -12.97
CA ASN A 89 -6.68 -16.06 -14.18
C ASN A 89 -5.55 -15.21 -14.79
N VAL A 90 -4.69 -14.67 -13.98
CA VAL A 90 -3.51 -13.89 -14.38
C VAL A 90 -2.62 -14.70 -15.31
N LYS A 91 -2.23 -14.10 -16.45
CA LYS A 91 -1.40 -14.70 -17.49
C LYS A 91 -0.12 -13.88 -17.69
N PRO A 92 0.93 -14.12 -16.89
CA PRO A 92 2.17 -13.38 -17.01
C PRO A 92 2.80 -13.55 -18.39
N GLN A 93 3.36 -12.46 -18.94
CA GLN A 93 4.12 -12.43 -20.18
C GLN A 93 5.57 -12.08 -19.84
N ILE A 94 6.52 -12.87 -20.36
CA ILE A 94 7.95 -12.67 -20.11
C ILE A 94 8.60 -12.15 -21.39
N HIS A 95 9.24 -10.99 -21.28
CA HIS A 95 9.95 -10.32 -22.36
C HIS A 95 11.46 -10.33 -22.07
N GLU A 96 12.12 -11.40 -22.47
CA GLU A 96 13.58 -11.54 -22.28
C GLU A 96 14.34 -10.50 -23.11
N ASN A 97 15.42 -9.93 -22.52
CA ASN A 97 16.25 -8.92 -23.18
C ASN A 97 15.41 -7.79 -23.78
N TYR A 98 14.49 -7.23 -22.96
CA TYR A 98 13.55 -6.20 -23.38
C TYR A 98 14.26 -5.05 -24.11
N ASP A 99 13.73 -4.65 -25.25
CA ASP A 99 14.38 -3.66 -26.13
C ASP A 99 14.22 -2.21 -25.68
N GLY A 100 13.37 -1.93 -24.68
CA GLY A 100 13.06 -0.60 -24.16
C GLY A 100 11.97 0.12 -24.94
N GLY A 101 11.25 -0.58 -25.85
CA GLY A 101 10.17 -0.04 -26.67
C GLY A 101 8.78 -0.29 -26.10
N ASP A 102 7.76 -0.06 -26.92
CA ASP A 102 6.37 -0.33 -26.58
C ASP A 102 6.09 -1.84 -26.51
N VAL A 103 5.28 -2.27 -25.54
CA VAL A 103 4.85 -3.68 -25.39
C VAL A 103 3.36 -3.80 -25.68
N VAL A 104 3.00 -4.66 -26.63
CA VAL A 104 1.60 -5.00 -26.90
C VAL A 104 1.15 -6.09 -25.94
N LEU A 105 0.09 -5.85 -25.18
CA LEU A 105 -0.50 -6.81 -24.26
C LEU A 105 -1.45 -7.74 -25.05
N PRO A 106 -1.14 -9.03 -25.21
CA PRO A 106 -1.77 -9.86 -26.23
C PRO A 106 -3.25 -10.21 -25.98
N GLY A 107 -3.71 -10.13 -24.74
CA GLY A 107 -5.10 -10.45 -24.38
C GLY A 107 -6.10 -9.36 -24.78
N THR A 108 -5.67 -8.10 -24.85
CA THR A 108 -6.55 -6.96 -25.16
C THR A 108 -6.09 -6.16 -26.37
N GLY A 109 -4.83 -6.29 -26.78
CA GLY A 109 -4.19 -5.42 -27.78
C GLY A 109 -3.84 -4.02 -27.24
N ALA A 110 -4.01 -3.78 -25.94
CA ALA A 110 -3.54 -2.55 -25.31
C ALA A 110 -2.01 -2.46 -25.40
N VAL A 111 -1.50 -1.23 -25.37
CA VAL A 111 -0.07 -0.96 -25.51
C VAL A 111 0.45 -0.34 -24.24
N LEU A 112 1.38 -1.02 -23.57
CA LEU A 112 2.23 -0.44 -22.54
C LEU A 112 3.27 0.45 -23.24
N SER A 113 2.96 1.75 -23.34
CA SER A 113 3.66 2.66 -24.24
C SER A 113 4.75 3.46 -23.53
N THR A 114 5.92 3.55 -24.14
CA THR A 114 7.03 4.41 -23.69
C THR A 114 6.70 5.90 -23.74
N ARG A 115 5.70 6.28 -24.54
CA ARG A 115 5.20 7.66 -24.55
C ARG A 115 4.43 7.99 -23.26
N GLN A 116 3.64 7.03 -22.77
CA GLN A 116 2.86 7.17 -21.53
C GLN A 116 3.74 6.91 -20.31
N PHE A 117 4.64 5.94 -20.41
CA PHE A 117 5.54 5.49 -19.35
C PHE A 117 7.01 5.58 -19.81
N PRO A 118 7.61 6.79 -19.81
CA PRO A 118 8.97 7.01 -20.34
C PRO A 118 10.07 6.22 -19.61
N PHE A 119 9.84 5.79 -18.37
CA PHE A 119 10.78 5.00 -17.59
C PHE A 119 11.05 3.61 -18.21
N LEU A 120 10.13 3.07 -19.02
CA LEU A 120 10.30 1.77 -19.69
C LEU A 120 11.58 1.72 -20.53
N ALA A 121 11.98 2.84 -21.13
CA ALA A 121 13.23 2.91 -21.90
C ALA A 121 14.47 2.62 -21.05
N LYS A 122 14.42 2.85 -19.73
CA LYS A 122 15.52 2.55 -18.80
C LYS A 122 15.64 1.05 -18.48
N LEU A 123 14.59 0.27 -18.75
CA LEU A 123 14.53 -1.18 -18.50
C LEU A 123 15.13 -2.00 -19.66
N LYS A 124 15.65 -1.33 -20.69
CA LYS A 124 16.29 -1.99 -21.84
C LYS A 124 17.37 -2.96 -21.41
N GLY A 125 17.33 -4.18 -21.96
CA GLY A 125 18.27 -5.28 -21.68
C GLY A 125 17.89 -6.12 -20.46
N GLN A 126 16.86 -5.73 -19.71
CA GLN A 126 16.33 -6.51 -18.58
C GLN A 126 15.28 -7.53 -19.07
N THR A 127 14.89 -8.42 -18.19
CA THR A 127 13.78 -9.36 -18.41
C THR A 127 12.52 -8.76 -17.78
N LEU A 128 11.65 -8.22 -18.63
CA LEU A 128 10.39 -7.58 -18.20
C LEU A 128 9.28 -8.64 -18.10
N ILE A 129 8.51 -8.58 -17.00
CA ILE A 129 7.29 -9.38 -16.78
C ILE A 129 6.11 -8.43 -16.76
N THR A 130 5.10 -8.72 -17.60
CA THR A 130 3.82 -7.99 -17.66
C THR A 130 2.64 -8.96 -17.58
N THR A 131 1.43 -8.44 -17.58
CA THR A 131 0.21 -9.23 -17.82
C THR A 131 -0.08 -9.35 -19.32
N ASP A 132 -1.10 -10.15 -19.69
CA ASP A 132 -1.65 -10.15 -21.06
C ASP A 132 -2.58 -8.95 -21.34
N GLY A 133 -2.83 -8.09 -20.34
CA GLY A 133 -3.69 -6.92 -20.41
C GLY A 133 -5.15 -7.17 -19.99
N THR A 134 -5.53 -8.41 -19.67
CA THR A 134 -6.89 -8.73 -19.21
C THR A 134 -7.06 -8.60 -17.70
N THR A 135 -5.96 -8.61 -16.96
CA THR A 135 -5.91 -8.54 -15.50
C THR A 135 -4.79 -7.61 -15.04
N LEU A 136 -4.72 -7.28 -13.76
CA LEU A 136 -3.47 -6.85 -13.12
C LEU A 136 -2.44 -8.01 -13.15
N LEU A 137 -1.16 -7.74 -12.81
CA LEU A 137 -0.16 -8.79 -12.65
C LEU A 137 -0.20 -9.40 -11.23
N GLY A 138 -0.38 -8.57 -10.22
CA GLY A 138 -0.30 -8.92 -8.80
C GLY A 138 1.15 -8.97 -8.30
N ALA A 139 2.05 -8.18 -8.92
CA ALA A 139 3.37 -7.93 -8.37
C ALA A 139 3.26 -7.16 -7.05
N ASP A 140 2.28 -6.31 -6.94
CA ASP A 140 1.79 -5.71 -5.71
C ASP A 140 0.82 -6.69 -5.02
N ASP A 141 1.20 -7.35 -3.87
CA ASP A 141 2.58 -7.38 -3.35
C ASP A 141 3.14 -8.82 -3.30
N LYS A 142 2.70 -9.67 -4.24
CA LYS A 142 3.26 -11.03 -4.35
C LYS A 142 4.74 -11.03 -4.76
N ALA A 143 5.27 -9.87 -5.22
CA ALA A 143 6.71 -9.72 -5.44
C ALA A 143 7.45 -9.67 -4.11
N GLY A 144 7.02 -8.84 -3.16
CA GLY A 144 7.59 -8.80 -1.82
C GLY A 144 7.52 -10.16 -1.11
N VAL A 145 6.37 -10.85 -1.21
CA VAL A 145 6.25 -12.24 -0.74
C VAL A 145 7.32 -13.13 -1.36
N ALA A 146 7.48 -13.09 -2.70
CA ALA A 146 8.45 -13.93 -3.42
C ALA A 146 9.91 -13.61 -3.06
N GLU A 147 10.22 -12.35 -2.82
CA GLU A 147 11.55 -11.86 -2.44
C GLU A 147 11.92 -12.30 -1.02
N ILE A 148 10.99 -12.17 -0.06
CA ILE A 148 11.16 -12.67 1.32
C ILE A 148 11.41 -14.19 1.30
N MET A 149 10.58 -14.95 0.59
CA MET A 149 10.72 -16.41 0.48
C MET A 149 12.05 -16.81 -0.17
N THR A 150 12.52 -16.02 -1.14
CA THR A 150 13.81 -16.28 -1.83
C THR A 150 14.98 -15.93 -0.92
N MET A 151 14.92 -14.84 -0.19
CA MET A 151 15.90 -14.48 0.82
C MET A 151 16.08 -15.60 1.85
N LEU A 152 14.99 -16.16 2.40
CA LEU A 152 15.03 -17.27 3.36
C LEU A 152 15.72 -18.51 2.77
N GLU A 153 15.38 -18.88 1.53
CA GLU A 153 16.01 -20.01 0.84
C GLU A 153 17.51 -19.81 0.65
N ILE A 154 17.93 -18.60 0.27
CA ILE A 154 19.35 -18.26 0.07
C ILE A 154 20.12 -18.32 1.40
N LEU A 155 19.59 -17.70 2.47
CA LEU A 155 20.22 -17.73 3.81
C LEU A 155 20.54 -19.16 4.24
N GLN A 156 19.60 -20.08 4.06
CA GLN A 156 19.76 -21.46 4.48
C GLN A 156 20.67 -22.26 3.54
N LYS A 157 20.48 -22.18 2.22
CA LYS A 157 21.28 -22.94 1.25
C LYS A 157 22.75 -22.55 1.24
N GLU A 158 23.04 -21.27 1.44
CA GLU A 158 24.40 -20.74 1.46
C GLU A 158 25.01 -20.71 2.88
N ASN A 159 24.23 -21.13 3.89
CA ASN A 159 24.60 -21.05 5.30
C ASN A 159 25.11 -19.65 5.69
N ARG A 160 24.43 -18.59 5.21
CA ARG A 160 24.79 -17.20 5.54
C ARG A 160 24.49 -16.92 7.02
N PRO A 161 25.41 -16.33 7.80
CA PRO A 161 25.14 -15.96 9.18
C PRO A 161 24.02 -14.92 9.28
N HIS A 162 23.07 -15.14 10.20
CA HIS A 162 21.94 -14.22 10.47
C HIS A 162 21.45 -14.37 11.92
N GLY A 163 20.85 -13.31 12.44
CA GLY A 163 20.06 -13.33 13.68
C GLY A 163 18.69 -13.99 13.45
N LYS A 164 17.81 -13.95 14.46
CA LYS A 164 16.41 -14.39 14.31
C LYS A 164 15.71 -13.56 13.22
N ILE A 165 15.08 -14.23 12.24
CA ILE A 165 14.26 -13.59 11.22
C ILE A 165 12.81 -14.01 11.42
N CYS A 166 11.91 -13.01 11.51
CA CYS A 166 10.48 -13.19 11.60
C CYS A 166 9.84 -12.86 10.24
N VAL A 167 8.91 -13.67 9.79
CA VAL A 167 8.19 -13.47 8.53
C VAL A 167 6.70 -13.35 8.83
N GLY A 168 6.07 -12.32 8.26
CA GLY A 168 4.63 -12.10 8.32
C GLY A 168 4.08 -11.87 6.93
N PHE A 169 2.97 -12.54 6.58
CA PHE A 169 2.21 -12.19 5.37
C PHE A 169 0.79 -11.81 5.78
N THR A 170 0.34 -10.65 5.30
CA THR A 170 -0.93 -10.04 5.67
C THR A 170 -1.99 -10.25 4.59
N PRO A 171 -3.27 -10.38 4.95
CA PRO A 171 -4.41 -10.25 4.03
C PRO A 171 -4.84 -8.77 3.93
N ASP A 172 -5.75 -8.43 3.02
CA ASP A 172 -6.60 -7.21 3.03
C ASP A 172 -5.89 -5.85 3.09
N GLU A 173 -4.60 -5.77 2.72
CA GLU A 173 -3.87 -4.50 2.67
C GLU A 173 -4.54 -3.52 1.70
N GLU A 174 -4.91 -4.00 0.53
CA GLU A 174 -5.48 -3.24 -0.59
C GLU A 174 -6.86 -2.60 -0.30
N VAL A 175 -7.48 -3.02 0.79
CA VAL A 175 -8.71 -2.41 1.32
C VAL A 175 -8.47 -1.68 2.65
N GLY A 176 -7.20 -1.50 3.03
CA GLY A 176 -6.77 -0.72 4.19
C GLY A 176 -6.98 -1.40 5.53
N GLN A 177 -7.07 -2.75 5.57
CA GLN A 177 -7.28 -3.54 6.78
C GLN A 177 -6.14 -4.53 7.06
N GLY A 178 -5.06 -4.48 6.27
CA GLY A 178 -4.00 -5.48 6.27
C GLY A 178 -3.42 -5.80 7.63
N ALA A 179 -2.97 -4.80 8.37
CA ALA A 179 -2.35 -5.01 9.69
C ALA A 179 -3.32 -4.91 10.88
N ASP A 180 -4.63 -4.74 10.69
CA ASP A 180 -5.58 -4.42 11.77
C ASP A 180 -5.61 -5.47 12.91
N LEU A 181 -5.48 -6.74 12.55
CA LEU A 181 -5.48 -7.87 13.49
C LEU A 181 -4.11 -8.58 13.58
N PHE A 182 -3.04 -7.95 13.03
CA PHE A 182 -1.70 -8.52 13.08
C PHE A 182 -1.18 -8.64 14.51
N ASP A 183 -0.78 -9.83 14.95
CA ASP A 183 -0.25 -10.07 16.29
C ASP A 183 1.25 -9.71 16.35
N VAL A 184 1.54 -8.45 16.68
CA VAL A 184 2.91 -7.93 16.81
C VAL A 184 3.70 -8.64 17.91
N GLU A 185 3.05 -9.04 19.01
CA GLU A 185 3.72 -9.75 20.11
C GLU A 185 4.12 -11.17 19.68
N HIS A 186 3.19 -11.90 19.06
CA HIS A 186 3.45 -13.23 18.50
C HIS A 186 4.53 -13.18 17.41
N PHE A 187 4.46 -12.20 16.49
CA PHE A 187 5.46 -11.99 15.46
C PHE A 187 6.88 -11.85 16.02
N GLY A 188 7.03 -11.18 17.16
CA GLY A 188 8.23 -11.20 17.99
C GLY A 188 9.47 -10.60 17.34
N ALA A 189 9.33 -9.67 16.39
CA ALA A 189 10.41 -8.89 15.80
C ALA A 189 10.62 -7.60 16.60
N ALA A 190 11.87 -7.21 16.82
CA ALA A 190 12.22 -5.90 17.39
C ALA A 190 12.40 -4.82 16.31
N TYR A 191 12.75 -5.25 15.11
CA TYR A 191 12.92 -4.42 13.92
C TYR A 191 12.13 -5.03 12.78
N ALA A 192 11.46 -4.20 11.95
CA ALA A 192 10.70 -4.73 10.83
C ALA A 192 10.74 -3.78 9.63
N TYR A 193 10.47 -4.35 8.46
CA TYR A 193 10.25 -3.69 7.19
C TYR A 193 9.07 -4.35 6.48
N THR A 194 8.17 -3.55 5.90
CA THR A 194 7.29 -4.02 4.84
C THR A 194 8.05 -4.03 3.52
N VAL A 195 7.80 -4.99 2.65
CA VAL A 195 8.44 -5.13 1.33
C VAL A 195 7.34 -4.99 0.30
N ASP A 196 6.92 -3.75 0.06
CA ASP A 196 5.65 -3.39 -0.57
C ASP A 196 5.72 -1.99 -1.24
N GLY A 197 6.91 -1.60 -1.72
CA GLY A 197 7.10 -0.33 -2.41
C GLY A 197 7.33 -0.51 -3.91
N ASP A 198 7.56 0.62 -4.61
CA ASP A 198 7.76 0.66 -6.06
C ASP A 198 9.17 0.20 -6.47
N GLU A 199 10.08 1.14 -6.73
CA GLU A 199 11.42 0.83 -7.26
C GLU A 199 12.29 0.05 -6.24
N ALA A 200 13.08 -0.92 -6.69
CA ALA A 200 13.92 -1.79 -5.84
C ALA A 200 14.87 -1.03 -4.88
N GLY A 201 15.23 0.22 -5.16
CA GLY A 201 16.05 1.09 -4.29
C GLY A 201 15.22 2.01 -3.41
N GLU A 202 13.91 1.87 -3.41
CA GLU A 202 13.02 2.73 -2.64
C GLU A 202 13.01 2.39 -1.17
N ILE A 203 12.91 3.43 -0.35
CA ILE A 203 12.59 3.37 1.06
C ILE A 203 11.58 4.46 1.40
N SER A 204 10.43 4.04 1.94
CA SER A 204 9.37 4.94 2.37
C SER A 204 9.13 4.79 3.87
N TYR A 205 9.19 5.91 4.57
CA TYR A 205 9.01 5.99 6.02
C TYR A 205 8.10 7.15 6.41
N GLU A 206 7.38 7.67 5.42
CA GLU A 206 6.40 8.73 5.53
C GLU A 206 5.21 8.41 4.62
N ASN A 207 4.00 8.53 5.14
CA ASN A 207 2.77 8.36 4.40
C ASN A 207 1.79 9.47 4.74
N PHE A 208 0.66 9.58 4.05
CA PHE A 208 -0.38 10.53 4.40
C PHE A 208 -0.98 10.28 5.79
N ASN A 209 -1.42 11.38 6.45
CA ASN A 209 -2.53 11.33 7.39
C ASN A 209 -3.82 11.36 6.59
N ALA A 210 -4.83 10.64 7.03
CA ALA A 210 -6.04 10.39 6.27
C ALA A 210 -7.31 10.53 7.10
N ALA A 211 -8.33 11.17 6.51
CA ALA A 211 -9.70 11.17 7.02
C ALA A 211 -10.71 11.04 5.89
N ALA A 212 -11.83 10.42 6.18
CA ALA A 212 -13.05 10.57 5.43
C ALA A 212 -13.87 11.75 5.97
N ALA A 213 -14.54 12.49 5.09
CA ALA A 213 -15.45 13.56 5.49
C ALA A 213 -16.79 13.37 4.78
N PHE A 214 -17.86 13.38 5.54
CA PHE A 214 -19.23 13.26 5.05
C PHE A 214 -19.97 14.55 5.34
N VAL A 215 -20.49 15.19 4.30
CA VAL A 215 -21.28 16.40 4.39
C VAL A 215 -22.71 16.06 4.03
N THR A 216 -23.64 16.29 4.96
CA THR A 216 -25.08 16.14 4.72
C THR A 216 -25.72 17.53 4.73
N VAL A 217 -26.47 17.85 3.69
CA VAL A 217 -27.15 19.14 3.53
C VAL A 217 -28.65 18.92 3.56
N HIS A 218 -29.35 19.62 4.45
CA HIS A 218 -30.81 19.62 4.60
C HIS A 218 -31.42 20.83 3.90
N GLY A 219 -32.23 20.57 2.90
CA GLY A 219 -32.95 21.57 2.13
C GLY A 219 -34.42 21.69 2.53
N PHE A 220 -35.08 22.66 1.93
CA PHE A 220 -36.52 22.86 2.06
C PHE A 220 -37.12 23.24 0.70
N SER A 221 -38.00 22.39 0.19
CA SER A 221 -38.62 22.58 -1.13
C SER A 221 -39.93 23.32 -1.02
N VAL A 222 -40.15 24.24 -1.96
CA VAL A 222 -41.44 24.88 -2.25
C VAL A 222 -41.60 25.01 -3.77
N HIS A 223 -42.78 25.37 -4.23
CA HIS A 223 -43.00 25.62 -5.67
C HIS A 223 -42.00 26.66 -6.21
N PRO A 224 -41.26 26.38 -7.28
CA PRO A 224 -40.20 27.28 -7.78
C PRO A 224 -40.66 28.72 -8.04
N GLY A 225 -41.90 28.90 -8.54
CA GLY A 225 -42.48 30.22 -8.75
C GLY A 225 -42.72 31.04 -7.50
N SER A 226 -42.68 30.43 -6.29
CA SER A 226 -42.90 31.08 -5.00
C SER A 226 -41.68 30.90 -4.07
N ALA A 227 -40.53 30.53 -4.61
CA ALA A 227 -39.35 30.08 -3.87
C ALA A 227 -38.55 31.24 -3.22
N LYS A 228 -38.79 32.50 -3.62
CA LYS A 228 -38.00 33.63 -3.10
C LYS A 228 -38.09 33.71 -1.56
N ASN A 229 -36.94 33.68 -0.91
CA ASN A 229 -36.77 33.71 0.56
C ASN A 229 -37.46 32.55 1.32
N ALA A 230 -37.90 31.50 0.61
CA ALA A 230 -38.56 30.34 1.21
C ALA A 230 -37.82 29.03 0.95
N MET A 231 -37.38 28.80 -0.30
CA MET A 231 -36.67 27.57 -0.68
C MET A 231 -35.23 27.57 -0.16
N LYS A 232 -34.80 26.42 0.38
CA LYS A 232 -33.39 26.08 0.60
C LYS A 232 -33.08 24.89 -0.30
N ASN A 233 -32.38 25.13 -1.42
CA ASN A 233 -31.99 24.05 -2.34
C ASN A 233 -30.71 23.40 -1.84
N ALA A 234 -30.81 22.16 -1.35
CA ALA A 234 -29.69 21.40 -0.78
C ALA A 234 -28.54 21.20 -1.80
N GLN A 235 -28.84 20.95 -3.08
CA GLN A 235 -27.79 20.81 -4.10
C GLN A 235 -26.99 22.10 -4.28
N ASN A 236 -27.65 23.27 -4.30
CA ASN A 236 -26.96 24.56 -4.43
C ASN A 236 -26.05 24.81 -3.22
N ILE A 237 -26.51 24.46 -2.00
CA ILE A 237 -25.72 24.61 -0.77
C ILE A 237 -24.54 23.63 -0.77
N ALA A 238 -24.73 22.40 -1.25
CA ALA A 238 -23.67 21.42 -1.40
C ALA A 238 -22.58 21.88 -2.39
N ILE A 239 -23.00 22.48 -3.53
CA ILE A 239 -22.08 23.08 -4.50
C ILE A 239 -21.33 24.27 -3.87
N GLU A 240 -22.02 25.09 -3.07
CA GLU A 240 -21.38 26.20 -2.34
C GLU A 240 -20.34 25.71 -1.33
N PHE A 241 -20.63 24.63 -0.59
CA PHE A 241 -19.65 23.96 0.29
C PHE A 241 -18.43 23.52 -0.49
N HIS A 242 -18.63 22.79 -1.59
CA HIS A 242 -17.53 22.30 -2.42
C HIS A 242 -16.68 23.45 -2.98
N ASN A 243 -17.30 24.51 -3.45
CA ASN A 243 -16.59 25.64 -4.06
C ASN A 243 -15.89 26.55 -3.01
N ALA A 244 -16.24 26.43 -1.74
CA ALA A 244 -15.57 27.13 -0.65
C ALA A 244 -14.23 26.46 -0.25
N LEU A 245 -14.01 25.19 -0.63
CA LEU A 245 -12.72 24.53 -0.46
C LEU A 245 -11.69 25.08 -1.46
N PRO A 246 -10.38 25.13 -1.09
CA PRO A 246 -9.33 25.60 -1.98
C PRO A 246 -9.31 24.83 -3.29
N TYR A 247 -9.45 25.52 -4.42
CA TYR A 247 -9.60 24.89 -5.74
C TYR A 247 -8.40 24.04 -6.15
N TYR A 248 -7.18 24.49 -5.85
CA TYR A 248 -5.95 23.79 -6.22
C TYR A 248 -5.54 22.70 -5.24
N ASP A 249 -6.25 22.54 -4.11
CA ASP A 249 -6.03 21.47 -3.14
C ASP A 249 -6.85 20.23 -3.52
N ARG A 250 -6.73 19.79 -4.76
CA ARG A 250 -7.38 18.58 -5.31
C ARG A 250 -6.33 17.63 -5.87
N PRO A 251 -6.57 16.31 -5.91
CA PRO A 251 -5.60 15.34 -6.44
C PRO A 251 -5.05 15.71 -7.82
N GLU A 252 -5.89 16.30 -8.68
CA GLU A 252 -5.54 16.67 -10.06
C GLU A 252 -4.50 17.80 -10.14
N TYR A 253 -4.22 18.50 -9.03
CA TYR A 253 -3.31 19.64 -8.95
C TYR A 253 -2.21 19.49 -7.91
N THR A 254 -2.12 18.33 -7.25
CA THR A 254 -1.20 18.11 -6.13
C THR A 254 -0.24 16.96 -6.41
N GLU A 255 1.00 17.10 -5.95
CA GLU A 255 2.06 16.10 -6.08
C GLU A 255 2.93 16.04 -4.82
N ASN A 256 3.81 15.07 -4.76
CA ASN A 256 4.78 14.89 -3.66
C ASN A 256 4.10 14.92 -2.28
N ARG A 257 4.46 15.88 -1.42
CA ARG A 257 3.92 16.03 -0.06
C ARG A 257 2.70 16.95 0.04
N GLU A 258 2.20 17.43 -1.08
CA GLU A 258 1.01 18.31 -1.08
C GLU A 258 -0.26 17.51 -0.76
N GLY A 259 -1.00 17.99 0.25
CA GLY A 259 -2.26 17.41 0.67
C GLY A 259 -3.43 17.87 -0.17
N PHE A 260 -4.58 17.20 -0.04
CA PHE A 260 -5.76 17.49 -0.86
C PHE A 260 -7.09 17.20 -0.16
N TYR A 261 -8.17 17.73 -0.77
CA TYR A 261 -9.56 17.32 -0.60
C TYR A 261 -10.03 16.66 -1.88
N HIS A 262 -10.39 15.39 -1.84
CA HIS A 262 -10.91 14.67 -2.99
C HIS A 262 -12.40 14.39 -2.81
N LEU A 263 -13.24 14.99 -3.65
CA LEU A 263 -14.68 14.69 -3.71
C LEU A 263 -14.87 13.35 -4.41
N CYS A 264 -15.22 12.31 -3.65
CA CYS A 264 -15.43 10.96 -4.14
C CYS A 264 -16.87 10.72 -4.63
N SER A 265 -17.82 11.36 -3.97
CA SER A 265 -19.25 11.20 -4.30
C SER A 265 -20.04 12.46 -4.01
N MET A 266 -21.06 12.71 -4.83
CA MET A 266 -22.04 13.75 -4.63
C MET A 266 -23.39 13.28 -5.18
N GLU A 267 -24.40 13.28 -4.32
CA GLU A 267 -25.77 12.92 -4.68
C GLU A 267 -26.79 13.85 -4.00
N GLY A 268 -27.98 13.96 -4.53
CA GLY A 268 -29.05 14.70 -3.86
C GLY A 268 -30.10 15.30 -4.77
N ASP A 269 -31.04 16.02 -4.12
CA ASP A 269 -32.11 16.81 -4.75
C ASP A 269 -32.30 18.15 -4.01
N VAL A 270 -33.45 18.80 -4.20
CA VAL A 270 -33.76 20.09 -3.54
C VAL A 270 -33.85 19.96 -2.03
N THR A 271 -34.26 18.79 -1.52
CA THR A 271 -34.57 18.56 -0.09
C THR A 271 -33.39 18.00 0.69
N GLY A 272 -32.46 17.35 0.02
CA GLY A 272 -31.28 16.78 0.67
C GLY A 272 -30.15 16.56 -0.31
N ALA A 273 -28.90 16.72 0.15
CA ALA A 273 -27.71 16.37 -0.62
C ALA A 273 -26.63 15.78 0.31
N LYS A 274 -25.80 14.93 -0.26
CA LYS A 274 -24.64 14.30 0.44
C LYS A 274 -23.41 14.43 -0.40
N LEU A 275 -22.27 14.73 0.24
CA LEU A 275 -20.95 14.70 -0.36
C LEU A 275 -20.03 13.84 0.49
N GLY A 276 -19.27 12.98 -0.18
CA GLY A 276 -18.21 12.17 0.43
C GLY A 276 -16.84 12.64 -0.03
N TYR A 277 -15.94 12.90 0.91
CA TYR A 277 -14.58 13.35 0.65
C TYR A 277 -13.55 12.42 1.28
N ILE A 278 -12.39 12.35 0.65
CA ILE A 278 -11.14 11.92 1.24
C ILE A 278 -10.29 13.16 1.48
N VAL A 279 -9.76 13.30 2.72
CA VAL A 279 -8.84 14.38 3.12
C VAL A 279 -7.49 13.77 3.42
N ARG A 280 -6.43 14.29 2.80
CA ARG A 280 -5.06 13.78 2.94
C ARG A 280 -4.08 14.91 3.15
N ASP A 281 -3.06 14.67 4.00
CA ASP A 281 -1.88 15.54 4.12
C ASP A 281 -0.74 14.79 4.83
N HIS A 282 0.51 15.00 4.41
CA HIS A 282 1.68 14.43 5.09
C HIS A 282 1.95 15.11 6.44
N SER A 283 1.72 16.42 6.52
CA SER A 283 1.89 17.19 7.76
C SER A 283 0.67 17.02 8.67
N ALA A 284 0.88 16.58 9.90
CA ALA A 284 -0.18 16.49 10.90
C ALA A 284 -0.83 17.87 11.20
N GLU A 285 -0.03 18.96 11.17
CA GLU A 285 -0.52 20.33 11.34
C GLU A 285 -1.41 20.74 10.17
N SER A 286 -0.94 20.57 8.93
CA SER A 286 -1.72 20.87 7.72
C SER A 286 -2.98 20.01 7.63
N PHE A 287 -2.90 18.72 7.99
CA PHE A 287 -4.05 17.82 8.06
C PHE A 287 -5.11 18.31 9.05
N ALA A 288 -4.69 18.74 10.24
CA ALA A 288 -5.61 19.34 11.21
C ALA A 288 -6.24 20.64 10.68
N ALA A 289 -5.45 21.50 10.02
CA ALA A 289 -5.93 22.74 9.41
C ALA A 289 -6.94 22.47 8.28
N ARG A 290 -6.73 21.41 7.47
CA ARG A 290 -7.70 20.98 6.44
C ARG A 290 -9.04 20.61 7.04
N LYS A 291 -9.04 19.79 8.08
CA LYS A 291 -10.29 19.42 8.80
C LYS A 291 -10.99 20.63 9.39
N GLU A 292 -10.23 21.57 9.96
CA GLU A 292 -10.79 22.80 10.53
C GLU A 292 -11.37 23.72 9.46
N THR A 293 -10.77 23.80 8.28
CA THR A 293 -11.33 24.51 7.12
C THR A 293 -12.73 23.98 6.78
N MET A 294 -12.92 22.66 6.71
CA MET A 294 -14.24 22.07 6.46
C MET A 294 -15.25 22.42 7.55
N ARG A 295 -14.84 22.42 8.84
CA ARG A 295 -15.70 22.83 9.95
C ARG A 295 -16.11 24.28 9.84
N HIS A 296 -15.19 25.18 9.49
CA HIS A 296 -15.48 26.60 9.29
C HIS A 296 -16.48 26.83 8.15
N ILE A 297 -16.31 26.12 7.02
CA ILE A 297 -17.25 26.21 5.89
C ILE A 297 -18.66 25.76 6.32
N ALA A 298 -18.76 24.58 6.98
CA ALA A 298 -20.05 24.09 7.50
C ALA A 298 -20.71 25.11 8.43
N LYS A 299 -19.93 25.71 9.35
CA LYS A 299 -20.41 26.75 10.28
C LYS A 299 -20.91 27.99 9.52
N LEU A 300 -20.14 28.51 8.56
CA LEU A 300 -20.54 29.69 7.76
C LEU A 300 -21.82 29.43 6.98
N LEU A 301 -22.00 28.24 6.42
CA LEU A 301 -23.23 27.89 5.71
C LEU A 301 -24.41 27.72 6.67
N ASN A 302 -24.22 27.22 7.88
CA ASN A 302 -25.25 27.19 8.90
C ASN A 302 -25.65 28.60 9.38
N GLU A 303 -24.69 29.52 9.54
CA GLU A 303 -24.99 30.95 9.85
C GLU A 303 -25.80 31.58 8.71
N LYS A 304 -25.52 31.25 7.44
CA LYS A 304 -26.21 31.81 6.26
C LYS A 304 -27.62 31.22 6.06
N TYR A 305 -27.76 29.90 6.19
CA TYR A 305 -28.98 29.17 5.82
C TYR A 305 -29.81 28.70 7.01
N GLY A 306 -29.30 28.84 8.23
CA GLY A 306 -29.91 28.40 9.48
C GLY A 306 -29.24 27.15 10.04
N GLU A 307 -29.22 27.06 11.35
CA GLU A 307 -28.58 25.96 12.10
C GLU A 307 -29.14 24.61 11.69
N GLY A 308 -28.26 23.59 11.58
CA GLY A 308 -28.61 22.24 11.16
C GLY A 308 -28.84 22.08 9.66
N THR A 309 -28.57 23.13 8.84
CA THR A 309 -28.68 23.01 7.37
C THR A 309 -27.51 22.19 6.80
N VAL A 310 -26.31 22.29 7.37
CA VAL A 310 -25.11 21.54 6.97
C VAL A 310 -24.55 20.77 8.15
N GLU A 311 -24.51 19.46 8.04
CA GLU A 311 -23.89 18.56 9.00
C GLU A 311 -22.58 18.05 8.39
N LEU A 312 -21.50 18.05 9.20
CA LEU A 312 -20.19 17.55 8.81
C LEU A 312 -19.74 16.47 9.79
N GLU A 313 -19.49 15.28 9.29
CA GLU A 313 -18.84 14.19 10.01
C GLU A 313 -17.43 14.00 9.47
N LEU A 314 -16.42 13.94 10.37
CA LEU A 314 -15.02 13.69 10.04
C LEU A 314 -14.56 12.44 10.78
N LYS A 315 -14.05 11.44 10.03
CA LYS A 315 -13.51 10.18 10.57
C LYS A 315 -12.05 10.05 10.17
N ASP A 316 -11.15 10.10 11.14
CA ASP A 316 -9.74 9.78 10.88
C ASP A 316 -9.61 8.29 10.55
N SER A 317 -8.81 7.98 9.50
CA SER A 317 -8.61 6.60 9.02
C SER A 317 -7.26 6.06 9.46
N TYR A 318 -6.18 6.78 9.13
CA TYR A 318 -4.81 6.42 9.53
C TYR A 318 -3.94 7.67 9.63
N PHE A 319 -2.75 7.50 10.20
CA PHE A 319 -1.80 8.59 10.42
C PHE A 319 -0.43 8.25 9.82
N SER A 320 0.36 9.30 9.56
CA SER A 320 1.71 9.15 9.04
C SER A 320 2.61 8.39 10.02
N MET A 321 3.30 7.36 9.52
CA MET A 321 4.28 6.60 10.31
C MET A 321 5.53 7.40 10.67
N LEU A 322 5.77 8.55 10.03
CA LEU A 322 6.98 9.36 10.19
C LEU A 322 7.30 9.65 11.67
N GLU A 323 6.28 10.02 12.46
CA GLU A 323 6.48 10.35 13.88
C GLU A 323 6.85 9.11 14.73
N LYS A 324 6.49 7.91 14.27
CA LYS A 324 6.86 6.64 14.89
C LYS A 324 8.25 6.16 14.44
N ILE A 325 8.64 6.49 13.21
CA ILE A 325 9.94 6.10 12.64
C ILE A 325 11.07 7.04 13.12
N LYS A 326 10.81 8.35 13.25
CA LYS A 326 11.82 9.36 13.68
C LYS A 326 12.66 8.94 14.91
N PRO A 327 12.10 8.41 16.01
CA PRO A 327 12.90 7.96 17.15
C PRO A 327 13.80 6.75 16.83
N HIS A 328 13.60 6.12 15.69
CA HIS A 328 14.19 4.87 15.25
C HIS A 328 14.88 4.98 13.88
N CYS A 329 15.46 6.16 13.55
CA CYS A 329 16.09 6.45 12.26
C CYS A 329 17.15 5.43 11.82
N HIS A 330 17.75 4.68 12.76
CA HIS A 330 18.73 3.63 12.44
C HIS A 330 18.16 2.59 11.46
N ARG A 331 16.83 2.34 11.46
CA ARG A 331 16.19 1.44 10.47
C ARG A 331 16.31 2.00 9.06
N VAL A 332 16.06 3.28 8.90
CA VAL A 332 16.21 3.98 7.61
C VAL A 332 17.67 4.00 7.16
N GLU A 333 18.61 4.27 8.07
CA GLU A 333 20.05 4.24 7.76
C GLU A 333 20.53 2.83 7.37
N ASN A 334 20.05 1.80 8.05
CA ASN A 334 20.38 0.42 7.71
C ASN A 334 19.83 0.03 6.33
N ALA A 335 18.61 0.45 6.00
CA ALA A 335 18.03 0.25 4.66
C ALA A 335 18.84 0.99 3.58
N ARG A 336 19.22 2.25 3.80
CA ARG A 336 20.12 3.01 2.90
C ARG A 336 21.43 2.28 2.68
N ALA A 337 22.02 1.75 3.74
CA ALA A 337 23.28 0.99 3.65
C ALA A 337 23.10 -0.31 2.84
N ALA A 338 22.00 -1.05 3.06
CA ALA A 338 21.67 -2.27 2.33
C ALA A 338 21.45 -2.00 0.83
N ILE A 339 20.73 -0.93 0.48
CA ILE A 339 20.48 -0.50 -0.89
C ILE A 339 21.80 -0.12 -1.59
N ARG A 340 22.69 0.65 -0.95
CA ARG A 340 23.98 1.01 -1.54
C ARG A 340 24.87 -0.20 -1.80
N LYS A 341 24.81 -1.24 -0.97
CA LYS A 341 25.57 -2.48 -1.18
C LYS A 341 25.22 -3.19 -2.50
N VAL A 342 24.00 -3.04 -3.04
CA VAL A 342 23.60 -3.58 -4.34
C VAL A 342 23.86 -2.63 -5.52
N GLY A 343 24.55 -1.51 -5.25
CA GLY A 343 24.93 -0.53 -6.28
C GLY A 343 23.77 0.39 -6.71
N LEU A 344 22.74 0.53 -5.87
CA LEU A 344 21.66 1.50 -6.05
C LEU A 344 21.84 2.69 -5.12
N GLU A 345 21.36 3.87 -5.54
CA GLU A 345 21.18 5.00 -4.64
C GLU A 345 19.80 4.90 -3.99
N PRO A 346 19.68 5.08 -2.66
CA PRO A 346 18.40 5.08 -1.99
C PRO A 346 17.47 6.16 -2.52
N LEU A 347 16.26 5.76 -2.93
CA LEU A 347 15.19 6.65 -3.34
C LEU A 347 14.21 6.80 -2.18
N GLU A 348 14.07 8.03 -1.65
CA GLU A 348 13.16 8.30 -0.53
C GLU A 348 11.88 8.94 -1.05
N THR A 349 10.82 8.14 -1.10
CA THR A 349 9.53 8.56 -1.63
C THR A 349 8.47 8.58 -0.52
N PRO A 350 7.71 9.68 -0.35
CA PRO A 350 6.58 9.69 0.55
C PRO A 350 5.40 8.92 -0.07
N ILE A 351 4.79 8.01 0.68
CA ILE A 351 3.61 7.26 0.23
C ILE A 351 2.39 8.19 0.24
N ARG A 352 1.72 8.33 -0.90
CA ARG A 352 0.49 9.14 -1.03
C ARG A 352 -0.79 8.35 -0.72
N GLY A 353 -0.69 7.37 0.16
CA GLY A 353 -1.76 6.48 0.61
C GLY A 353 -1.55 6.00 2.04
N GLY A 354 -2.19 4.88 2.38
CA GLY A 354 -1.91 4.08 3.57
C GLY A 354 -0.89 3.00 3.26
N THR A 355 -0.50 2.22 4.26
CA THR A 355 0.33 1.02 4.14
C THR A 355 0.29 0.26 5.47
N ASP A 356 0.46 -1.04 5.44
CA ASP A 356 0.59 -1.87 6.64
C ASP A 356 1.70 -1.38 7.57
N GLY A 357 2.81 -0.89 7.00
CA GLY A 357 3.92 -0.30 7.77
C GLY A 357 3.50 0.87 8.66
N ALA A 358 2.50 1.66 8.23
CA ALA A 358 1.96 2.74 9.04
C ALA A 358 1.17 2.19 10.24
N THR A 359 0.25 1.26 10.02
CA THR A 359 -0.56 0.61 11.08
C THR A 359 0.34 -0.10 12.07
N LEU A 360 1.28 -0.93 11.61
CA LEU A 360 2.26 -1.63 12.45
C LEU A 360 3.11 -0.66 13.28
N SER A 361 3.49 0.49 12.73
CA SER A 361 4.25 1.51 13.45
C SER A 361 3.46 2.09 14.63
N TYR A 362 2.14 2.24 14.48
CA TYR A 362 1.26 2.67 15.58
C TYR A 362 0.97 1.55 16.59
N MET A 363 1.06 0.29 16.17
CA MET A 363 0.95 -0.87 17.07
C MET A 363 2.25 -1.13 17.87
N GLY A 364 3.28 -0.30 17.70
CA GLY A 364 4.54 -0.38 18.44
C GLY A 364 5.68 -1.09 17.71
N LEU A 365 5.51 -1.41 16.43
CA LEU A 365 6.54 -1.98 15.56
C LEU A 365 6.87 -0.97 14.42
N PRO A 366 7.75 0.03 14.64
CA PRO A 366 8.14 0.97 13.59
C PRO A 366 8.66 0.25 12.35
N CYS A 367 7.94 0.38 11.23
CA CYS A 367 8.10 -0.48 10.06
C CYS A 367 8.15 0.37 8.78
N PRO A 368 9.36 0.81 8.33
CA PRO A 368 9.55 1.44 7.03
C PRO A 368 9.23 0.48 5.89
N ASN A 369 8.84 1.02 4.72
CA ASN A 369 8.54 0.26 3.52
C ASN A 369 9.75 0.22 2.57
N LEU A 370 9.99 -0.92 1.92
CA LEU A 370 11.05 -1.16 0.94
C LEU A 370 10.43 -1.47 -0.41
N GLY A 371 11.06 -0.99 -1.49
CA GLY A 371 10.61 -1.25 -2.84
C GLY A 371 10.88 -2.66 -3.33
N THR A 372 9.93 -3.21 -4.09
CA THR A 372 9.98 -4.55 -4.71
C THR A 372 10.54 -4.52 -6.13
N GLY A 373 10.49 -3.36 -6.80
CA GLY A 373 10.92 -3.19 -8.18
C GLY A 373 9.81 -3.25 -9.22
N GLY A 374 8.56 -3.29 -8.81
CA GLY A 374 7.39 -3.24 -9.70
C GLY A 374 6.98 -1.83 -10.07
N PHE A 375 5.95 -1.72 -10.90
CA PHE A 375 5.43 -0.45 -11.39
C PHE A 375 4.02 -0.57 -11.95
N ASN A 376 3.30 0.57 -12.06
CA ASN A 376 1.94 0.68 -12.62
C ASN A 376 0.93 -0.25 -11.96
N TYR A 377 1.00 -0.41 -10.67
CA TYR A 377 0.13 -1.25 -9.87
C TYR A 377 -1.37 -0.96 -10.07
N HIS A 378 -2.24 -1.86 -9.57
CA HIS A 378 -3.69 -1.77 -9.61
C HIS A 378 -4.30 -1.73 -11.01
N GLY A 379 -3.57 -2.21 -12.05
CA GLY A 379 -4.07 -2.15 -13.41
C GLY A 379 -3.40 -3.09 -14.40
N PRO A 380 -3.94 -3.15 -15.64
CA PRO A 380 -3.44 -4.07 -16.66
C PRO A 380 -2.07 -3.66 -17.26
N CYS A 381 -1.55 -2.49 -16.88
CA CYS A 381 -0.21 -2.03 -17.27
C CYS A 381 0.86 -2.36 -16.22
N GLU A 382 0.50 -3.09 -15.19
CA GLU A 382 1.39 -3.52 -14.13
C GLU A 382 2.52 -4.40 -14.67
N GLY A 383 3.71 -4.20 -14.13
CA GLY A 383 4.89 -4.97 -14.52
C GLY A 383 6.02 -4.90 -13.51
N ILE A 384 6.99 -5.77 -13.69
CA ILE A 384 8.18 -5.87 -12.85
C ILE A 384 9.33 -6.44 -13.68
N THR A 385 10.59 -6.22 -13.29
CA THR A 385 11.72 -6.88 -13.95
C THR A 385 12.38 -7.91 -13.03
N VAL A 386 12.89 -8.98 -13.64
CA VAL A 386 13.62 -10.03 -12.91
C VAL A 386 14.82 -9.45 -12.17
N GLU A 387 15.54 -8.52 -12.81
CA GLU A 387 16.73 -7.87 -12.28
C GLU A 387 16.41 -6.96 -11.08
N ALA A 388 15.24 -6.31 -11.07
CA ALA A 388 14.78 -5.52 -9.93
C ALA A 388 14.46 -6.43 -8.73
N MET A 389 13.75 -7.53 -8.96
CA MET A 389 13.45 -8.52 -7.91
C MET A 389 14.73 -9.17 -7.31
N ASP A 390 15.73 -9.45 -8.15
CA ASP A 390 17.03 -9.96 -7.67
C ASP A 390 17.71 -8.92 -6.75
N LYS A 391 17.67 -7.64 -7.11
CA LYS A 391 18.23 -6.55 -6.28
C LYS A 391 17.46 -6.36 -4.99
N ALA A 392 16.13 -6.38 -5.03
CA ALA A 392 15.30 -6.31 -3.83
C ALA A 392 15.61 -7.49 -2.89
N THR A 393 15.67 -8.71 -3.41
CA THR A 393 16.09 -9.89 -2.63
C THR A 393 17.49 -9.71 -1.99
N GLU A 394 18.46 -9.16 -2.71
CA GLU A 394 19.81 -8.93 -2.18
C GLU A 394 19.83 -7.79 -1.14
N ILE A 395 18.94 -6.81 -1.24
CA ILE A 395 18.74 -5.78 -0.19
C ILE A 395 18.26 -6.44 1.11
N LEU A 396 17.30 -7.37 1.05
CA LEU A 396 16.83 -8.11 2.23
C LEU A 396 17.95 -8.94 2.86
N LEU A 397 18.76 -9.61 2.04
CA LEU A 397 19.94 -10.36 2.50
C LEU A 397 20.98 -9.44 3.18
N ASN A 398 21.20 -8.25 2.65
CA ASN A 398 22.09 -7.26 3.24
C ASN A 398 21.54 -6.72 4.57
N LEU A 399 20.23 -6.57 4.71
CA LEU A 399 19.59 -6.22 5.99
C LEU A 399 19.78 -7.33 7.01
N ALA A 400 19.58 -8.60 6.64
CA ALA A 400 19.83 -9.74 7.51
C ALA A 400 21.29 -9.77 8.01
N ASP A 401 22.28 -9.45 7.14
CA ASP A 401 23.68 -9.30 7.50
C ASP A 401 23.94 -8.12 8.45
N ILE A 402 23.31 -6.96 8.22
CA ILE A 402 23.46 -5.77 9.07
C ILE A 402 22.91 -6.01 10.47
N TYR A 403 21.79 -6.72 10.59
CA TYR A 403 21.11 -6.93 11.88
C TYR A 403 21.58 -8.16 12.65
N LYS A 404 22.41 -9.03 12.09
CA LYS A 404 22.79 -10.32 12.71
C LYS A 404 23.44 -10.22 14.09
N ASP A 405 24.04 -9.06 14.41
CA ASP A 405 24.74 -8.81 15.69
C ASP A 405 24.10 -7.66 16.49
N VAL A 406 22.95 -7.12 16.06
CA VAL A 406 22.27 -6.00 16.75
C VAL A 406 21.47 -6.52 17.95
N GLN A 407 21.88 -6.11 19.17
CA GLN A 407 21.28 -6.49 20.46
C GLN A 407 20.29 -5.44 20.99
#